data_c7ff3d13c4f0b84f9bdfe5475f23a636
#
_entry.id   c7ff3d13c4f0b84f9bdfe5475f23a636
#
_cell.length_a   1.000
_cell.length_b   1.000
_cell.length_c   1.000
_cell.angle_alpha   90.00
_cell.angle_beta   90.00
_cell.angle_gamma   90.00
#
_symmetry.space_group_name_H-M   'P 1'
#
loop_
_entity.id
_entity.type
_entity.pdbx_description
1 polymer ?
#
loop_
_entity_poly.entity_id
_entity_poly.type
_entity_poly.pdbx_seq_one_letter_code
_entity_poly.pdbx_strand_id
1 'polypeptide(L)'
;MIDTIIISGGNIQNGFALDFLKKRIEESRGEKITLVAADKGMEWFMKNREFIPDLAVGDFDSLSEEGKKYMESLNGLKIIRLKPEKDDSDTQSAVNHMISEGSREILIFGATGTRLDHVLANLGLLSMGREKGVHIALADQWNYITLVDSGTVLKKEEQFGKYVSFFTVGGDVSGLTLKGFKYPLDGYDLTVADSGLTVSNEIAAETAEVTYDRGSLLMIMSRD
;
A
#
# COMPACT_ATOMS: atom_id res chain seq x y z
N MET A 1 -3.46 -2.16 13.06
CA MET A 1 -4.75 -1.71 12.43
C MET A 1 -4.44 -0.49 11.59
N ILE A 2 -5.01 -0.37 10.37
CA ILE A 2 -4.74 0.79 9.50
C ILE A 2 -5.19 2.07 10.20
N ASP A 3 -4.27 3.01 10.34
CA ASP A 3 -4.50 4.33 10.97
C ASP A 3 -4.52 5.47 9.93
N THR A 4 -3.93 5.24 8.76
CA THR A 4 -3.84 6.21 7.68
C THR A 4 -4.14 5.58 6.33
N ILE A 5 -4.96 6.24 5.52
CA ILE A 5 -5.22 5.88 4.12
C ILE A 5 -4.85 7.05 3.23
N ILE A 6 -3.94 6.81 2.29
CA ILE A 6 -3.49 7.79 1.31
C ILE A 6 -4.10 7.44 -0.05
N ILE A 7 -4.78 8.39 -0.66
CA ILE A 7 -5.25 8.32 -2.03
C ILE A 7 -4.25 9.07 -2.91
N SER A 8 -3.52 8.35 -3.75
CA SER A 8 -2.55 8.89 -4.70
C SER A 8 -3.17 9.08 -6.09
N GLY A 9 -2.43 9.73 -6.99
CA GLY A 9 -2.95 10.18 -8.30
C GLY A 9 -3.04 9.11 -9.40
N GLY A 10 -2.73 7.85 -9.13
CA GLY A 10 -2.82 6.77 -10.12
C GLY A 10 -4.24 6.28 -10.37
N ASN A 11 -4.37 5.26 -11.22
CA ASN A 11 -5.67 4.66 -11.53
C ASN A 11 -6.28 3.97 -10.30
N ILE A 12 -7.52 4.33 -9.99
CA ILE A 12 -8.29 3.72 -8.90
C ILE A 12 -9.62 3.22 -9.47
N GLN A 13 -9.88 1.92 -9.33
CA GLN A 13 -11.20 1.38 -9.60
C GLN A 13 -12.13 1.77 -8.44
N ASN A 14 -13.10 2.63 -8.74
CA ASN A 14 -13.86 3.34 -7.72
C ASN A 14 -14.67 2.42 -6.82
N GLY A 15 -15.38 1.44 -7.38
CA GLY A 15 -16.20 0.50 -6.60
C GLY A 15 -15.36 -0.28 -5.59
N PHE A 16 -14.23 -0.84 -6.03
CA PHE A 16 -13.31 -1.54 -5.15
C PHE A 16 -12.78 -0.64 -4.01
N ALA A 17 -12.31 0.57 -4.37
CA ALA A 17 -11.73 1.47 -3.36
C ALA A 17 -12.78 1.89 -2.32
N LEU A 18 -14.02 2.15 -2.73
CA LEU A 18 -15.13 2.49 -1.84
C LEU A 18 -15.44 1.33 -0.87
N ASP A 19 -15.63 0.12 -1.40
CA ASP A 19 -15.97 -1.05 -0.58
C ASP A 19 -14.85 -1.38 0.40
N PHE A 20 -13.60 -1.30 -0.07
CA PHE A 20 -12.43 -1.55 0.76
C PHE A 20 -12.29 -0.51 1.87
N LEU A 21 -12.46 0.77 1.55
CA LEU A 21 -12.39 1.87 2.52
C LEU A 21 -13.48 1.73 3.59
N LYS A 22 -14.74 1.51 3.18
CA LYS A 22 -15.87 1.30 4.10
C LYS A 22 -15.59 0.16 5.05
N LYS A 23 -15.14 -0.98 4.53
CA LYS A 23 -14.77 -2.14 5.35
C LYS A 23 -13.69 -1.79 6.37
N ARG A 24 -12.62 -1.06 5.98
CA ARG A 24 -11.55 -0.67 6.93
C ARG A 24 -12.02 0.30 8.01
N ILE A 25 -12.90 1.24 7.65
CA ILE A 25 -13.52 2.14 8.62
C ILE A 25 -14.42 1.37 9.62
N GLU A 26 -15.20 0.41 9.14
CA GLU A 26 -16.00 -0.45 10.02
C GLU A 26 -15.12 -1.29 10.96
N GLU A 27 -14.05 -1.89 10.43
CA GLU A 27 -13.09 -2.70 11.20
C GLU A 27 -12.30 -1.88 12.24
N SER A 28 -12.18 -0.56 12.04
CA SER A 28 -11.50 0.34 13.00
C SER A 28 -12.23 0.48 14.34
N ARG A 29 -13.48 0.02 14.43
CA ARG A 29 -14.31 0.05 15.64
C ARG A 29 -14.43 1.44 16.29
N GLY A 30 -14.40 2.48 15.47
CA GLY A 30 -14.50 3.88 15.89
C GLY A 30 -13.16 4.57 16.16
N GLU A 31 -12.04 3.88 16.01
CA GLU A 31 -10.75 4.56 15.95
C GLU A 31 -10.66 5.37 14.65
N LYS A 32 -10.17 6.59 14.77
CA LYS A 32 -10.10 7.49 13.61
C LYS A 32 -9.03 7.01 12.62
N ILE A 33 -9.43 6.81 11.37
CA ILE A 33 -8.52 6.65 10.25
C ILE A 33 -8.31 8.03 9.60
N THR A 34 -7.06 8.46 9.45
CA THR A 34 -6.72 9.70 8.78
C THR A 34 -6.75 9.50 7.26
N LEU A 35 -7.54 10.30 6.57
CA LEU A 35 -7.66 10.27 5.12
C LEU A 35 -6.79 11.36 4.49
N VAL A 36 -5.91 10.98 3.57
CA VAL A 36 -4.93 11.87 2.94
C VAL A 36 -5.08 11.85 1.42
N ALA A 37 -5.17 13.02 0.80
CA ALA A 37 -5.08 13.19 -0.64
C ALA A 37 -3.64 13.56 -1.02
N ALA A 38 -2.97 12.72 -1.82
CA ALA A 38 -1.68 13.05 -2.41
C ALA A 38 -1.91 13.52 -3.84
N ASP A 39 -1.63 14.80 -4.10
CA ASP A 39 -1.76 15.49 -5.38
C ASP A 39 -3.12 15.17 -6.06
N LYS A 40 -3.10 14.59 -7.27
CA LYS A 40 -4.31 14.21 -8.04
C LYS A 40 -5.25 13.25 -7.32
N GLY A 41 -4.84 12.64 -6.21
CA GLY A 41 -5.72 11.86 -5.34
C GLY A 41 -6.93 12.63 -4.81
N MET A 42 -6.86 13.97 -4.78
CA MET A 42 -8.00 14.85 -4.45
C MET A 42 -9.19 14.65 -5.40
N GLU A 43 -8.94 14.29 -6.66
CA GLU A 43 -10.01 14.02 -7.64
C GLU A 43 -10.89 12.82 -7.24
N TRP A 44 -10.30 11.86 -6.56
CA TRP A 44 -11.05 10.72 -6.04
C TRP A 44 -12.03 11.17 -4.94
N PHE A 45 -11.59 12.02 -4.00
CA PHE A 45 -12.45 12.57 -2.95
C PHE A 45 -13.53 13.49 -3.53
N MET A 46 -13.23 14.29 -4.56
CA MET A 46 -14.21 15.11 -5.25
C MET A 46 -15.35 14.27 -5.84
N LYS A 47 -15.04 13.08 -6.36
CA LYS A 47 -16.04 12.14 -6.91
C LYS A 47 -16.79 11.37 -5.83
N ASN A 48 -16.18 11.18 -4.65
CA ASN A 48 -16.69 10.37 -3.54
C ASN A 48 -16.86 11.21 -2.28
N ARG A 49 -17.75 12.21 -2.36
CA ARG A 49 -17.95 13.26 -1.33
C ARG A 49 -18.44 12.75 0.02
N GLU A 50 -18.79 11.47 0.13
CA GLU A 50 -19.06 10.83 1.42
C GLU A 50 -17.78 10.70 2.28
N PHE A 51 -16.60 10.77 1.66
CA PHE A 51 -15.30 10.81 2.32
C PHE A 51 -14.69 12.20 2.16
N ILE A 52 -14.27 12.78 3.26
CA ILE A 52 -13.61 14.08 3.29
C ILE A 52 -12.17 13.85 3.73
N PRO A 53 -11.16 14.27 2.97
CA PRO A 53 -9.78 14.15 3.40
C PRO A 53 -9.49 15.07 4.60
N ASP A 54 -8.69 14.60 5.55
CA ASP A 54 -8.16 15.40 6.65
C ASP A 54 -6.97 16.26 6.21
N LEU A 55 -6.22 15.76 5.21
CA LEU A 55 -4.99 16.35 4.73
C LEU A 55 -4.88 16.23 3.21
N ALA A 56 -4.38 17.30 2.57
CA ALA A 56 -3.94 17.29 1.17
C ALA A 56 -2.45 17.64 1.10
N VAL A 57 -1.67 16.86 0.35
CA VAL A 57 -0.23 17.04 0.16
C VAL A 57 0.11 17.02 -1.32
N GLY A 58 0.77 18.04 -1.84
CA GLY A 58 1.18 18.10 -3.25
C GLY A 58 1.50 19.52 -3.72
N ASP A 59 1.94 19.65 -4.96
CA ASP A 59 2.01 20.95 -5.66
C ASP A 59 0.71 21.29 -6.38
N PHE A 60 -0.14 20.26 -6.62
CA PHE A 60 -1.47 20.36 -7.21
C PHE A 60 -1.48 20.89 -8.65
N ASP A 61 -0.37 20.78 -9.38
CA ASP A 61 -0.25 21.22 -10.76
C ASP A 61 -1.05 20.33 -11.72
N SER A 62 -1.15 19.03 -11.40
CA SER A 62 -1.89 18.03 -12.17
C SER A 62 -3.39 17.97 -11.82
N LEU A 63 -3.86 18.75 -10.83
CA LEU A 63 -5.25 18.76 -10.39
C LEU A 63 -6.10 19.60 -11.34
N SER A 64 -7.29 19.07 -11.72
CA SER A 64 -8.25 19.82 -12.53
C SER A 64 -8.72 21.10 -11.82
N GLU A 65 -9.24 22.05 -12.59
CA GLU A 65 -9.83 23.29 -12.02
C GLU A 65 -11.02 23.00 -11.09
N GLU A 66 -11.80 21.94 -11.39
CA GLU A 66 -12.87 21.48 -10.51
C GLU A 66 -12.30 20.87 -9.23
N GLY A 67 -11.23 20.08 -9.33
CA GLY A 67 -10.52 19.51 -8.18
C GLY A 67 -9.95 20.58 -7.26
N LYS A 68 -9.35 21.65 -7.82
CA LYS A 68 -8.86 22.80 -7.05
C LYS A 68 -9.99 23.51 -6.33
N LYS A 69 -11.11 23.81 -7.02
CA LYS A 69 -12.29 24.42 -6.40
C LYS A 69 -12.89 23.55 -5.31
N TYR A 70 -12.95 22.24 -5.52
CA TYR A 70 -13.40 21.30 -4.50
C TYR A 70 -12.49 21.35 -3.27
N MET A 71 -11.19 21.25 -3.46
CA MET A 71 -10.20 21.33 -2.37
C MET A 71 -10.35 22.63 -1.56
N GLU A 72 -10.51 23.78 -2.24
CA GLU A 72 -10.70 25.09 -1.60
C GLU A 72 -12.03 25.22 -0.88
N SER A 73 -13.06 24.46 -1.29
CA SER A 73 -14.37 24.47 -0.65
C SER A 73 -14.43 23.67 0.66
N LEU A 74 -13.43 22.85 0.95
CA LEU A 74 -13.40 21.99 2.13
C LEU A 74 -12.97 22.78 3.39
N ASN A 75 -13.92 23.01 4.30
CA ASN A 75 -13.64 23.64 5.57
C ASN A 75 -12.85 22.68 6.49
N GLY A 76 -11.73 23.16 7.04
CA GLY A 76 -10.91 22.39 7.96
C GLY A 76 -9.89 21.45 7.33
N LEU A 77 -9.82 21.38 6.00
CA LEU A 77 -8.78 20.63 5.31
C LEU A 77 -7.40 21.23 5.58
N LYS A 78 -6.48 20.42 6.12
CA LYS A 78 -5.07 20.80 6.23
C LYS A 78 -4.41 20.65 4.84
N ILE A 79 -3.71 21.68 4.36
CA ILE A 79 -3.05 21.63 3.04
C ILE A 79 -1.56 21.85 3.22
N ILE A 80 -0.75 20.92 2.71
CA ILE A 80 0.70 21.02 2.62
C ILE A 80 1.06 21.21 1.14
N ARG A 81 1.39 22.45 0.78
CA ARG A 81 1.84 22.75 -0.57
C ARG A 81 3.32 22.47 -0.72
N LEU A 82 3.65 21.64 -1.66
CA LEU A 82 5.01 21.27 -2.00
C LEU A 82 5.52 22.14 -3.14
N LYS A 83 6.84 22.31 -3.23
CA LYS A 83 7.46 22.93 -4.40
C LYS A 83 7.52 21.89 -5.53
N PRO A 84 7.32 22.28 -6.80
CA PRO A 84 7.47 21.35 -7.93
C PRO A 84 8.89 20.75 -8.02
N GLU A 85 9.90 21.55 -7.70
CA GLU A 85 11.32 21.17 -7.68
C GLU A 85 11.66 20.55 -6.32
N LYS A 86 11.44 19.24 -6.20
CA LYS A 86 11.74 18.45 -4.99
C LYS A 86 12.24 17.06 -5.37
N ASP A 87 13.00 16.44 -4.48
CA ASP A 87 13.52 15.08 -4.69
C ASP A 87 12.45 14.00 -4.47
N ASP A 88 11.48 14.25 -3.58
CA ASP A 88 10.42 13.31 -3.23
C ASP A 88 9.20 13.42 -4.17
N SER A 89 8.55 12.30 -4.47
CA SER A 89 7.20 12.31 -5.06
C SER A 89 6.17 12.82 -4.04
N ASP A 90 5.00 13.30 -4.53
CA ASP A 90 3.92 13.75 -3.63
C ASP A 90 3.43 12.63 -2.70
N THR A 91 3.35 11.41 -3.21
CA THR A 91 3.01 10.22 -2.40
C THR A 91 4.05 9.98 -1.31
N GLN A 92 5.34 10.07 -1.64
CA GLN A 92 6.41 9.91 -0.66
C GLN A 92 6.38 11.02 0.40
N SER A 93 6.15 12.27 -0.01
CA SER A 93 6.01 13.41 0.90
C SER A 93 4.81 13.23 1.84
N ALA A 94 3.67 12.73 1.33
CA ALA A 94 2.51 12.41 2.15
C ALA A 94 2.82 11.32 3.18
N VAL A 95 3.48 10.22 2.76
CA VAL A 95 3.91 9.13 3.65
C VAL A 95 4.87 9.66 4.72
N ASN A 96 5.90 10.42 4.33
CA ASN A 96 6.87 10.99 5.27
C ASN A 96 6.19 11.89 6.30
N HIS A 97 5.22 12.72 5.87
CA HIS A 97 4.46 13.56 6.79
C HIS A 97 3.65 12.72 7.78
N MET A 98 2.92 11.71 7.30
CA MET A 98 2.09 10.86 8.18
C MET A 98 2.95 10.06 9.17
N ILE A 99 4.12 9.58 8.76
CA ILE A 99 5.08 8.96 9.69
C ILE A 99 5.51 9.96 10.78
N SER A 100 5.77 11.21 10.42
CA SER A 100 6.15 12.25 11.40
C SER A 100 5.00 12.62 12.37
N GLU A 101 3.75 12.48 11.95
CA GLU A 101 2.55 12.64 12.78
C GLU A 101 2.25 11.39 13.64
N GLY A 102 3.02 10.31 13.49
CA GLY A 102 2.94 9.12 14.33
C GLY A 102 2.21 7.93 13.75
N SER A 103 1.83 7.97 12.46
CA SER A 103 1.23 6.81 11.78
C SER A 103 2.14 5.59 11.81
N ARG A 104 1.53 4.41 11.96
CA ARG A 104 2.22 3.12 12.02
C ARG A 104 1.73 2.12 10.97
N GLU A 105 0.50 2.27 10.49
CA GLU A 105 -0.16 1.36 9.56
C GLU A 105 -0.77 2.16 8.40
N ILE A 106 -0.04 2.32 7.31
CA ILE A 106 -0.41 3.15 6.17
C ILE A 106 -0.87 2.28 5.00
N LEU A 107 -2.05 2.56 4.46
CA LEU A 107 -2.55 1.97 3.22
C LEU A 107 -2.58 3.02 2.11
N ILE A 108 -2.08 2.67 0.92
CA ILE A 108 -2.02 3.58 -0.22
C ILE A 108 -2.82 3.03 -1.39
N PHE A 109 -3.81 3.78 -1.87
CA PHE A 109 -4.50 3.55 -3.14
C PHE A 109 -3.95 4.45 -4.24
N GLY A 110 -4.08 4.00 -5.50
CA GLY A 110 -3.58 4.75 -6.65
C GLY A 110 -2.05 4.79 -6.76
N ALA A 111 -1.37 3.89 -6.04
CA ALA A 111 0.09 3.73 -6.08
C ALA A 111 0.54 2.77 -7.18
N THR A 112 -0.38 1.97 -7.73
CA THR A 112 -0.20 1.11 -8.89
C THR A 112 -0.86 1.78 -10.10
N GLY A 113 -0.22 1.79 -11.26
CA GLY A 113 -0.77 2.49 -12.40
C GLY A 113 -0.09 2.11 -13.71
N THR A 114 -0.29 2.91 -14.76
CA THR A 114 0.26 2.67 -16.09
C THR A 114 1.76 2.96 -16.20
N ARG A 115 2.28 3.85 -15.36
CA ARG A 115 3.70 4.22 -15.33
C ARG A 115 4.47 3.32 -14.37
N LEU A 116 5.26 2.40 -14.92
CA LEU A 116 6.06 1.45 -14.14
C LEU A 116 7.14 2.11 -13.27
N ASP A 117 7.70 3.25 -13.69
CA ASP A 117 8.65 4.03 -12.88
C ASP A 117 8.01 4.51 -11.56
N HIS A 118 6.76 4.97 -11.60
CA HIS A 118 6.01 5.34 -10.40
C HIS A 118 5.67 4.12 -9.53
N VAL A 119 5.32 2.99 -10.15
CA VAL A 119 5.07 1.75 -9.41
C VAL A 119 6.32 1.31 -8.64
N LEU A 120 7.48 1.31 -9.31
CA LEU A 120 8.76 0.95 -8.67
C LEU A 120 9.13 1.92 -7.55
N ALA A 121 8.94 3.23 -7.76
CA ALA A 121 9.17 4.22 -6.71
C ALA A 121 8.24 3.99 -5.50
N ASN A 122 6.96 3.70 -5.73
CA ASN A 122 6.00 3.41 -4.67
C ASN A 122 6.30 2.09 -3.94
N LEU A 123 6.84 1.07 -4.61
CA LEU A 123 7.35 -0.14 -3.94
C LEU A 123 8.50 0.19 -2.99
N GLY A 124 9.34 1.17 -3.34
CA GLY A 124 10.39 1.69 -2.46
C GLY A 124 9.87 2.25 -1.13
N LEU A 125 8.63 2.78 -1.11
CA LEU A 125 8.00 3.28 0.12
C LEU A 125 7.81 2.18 1.18
N LEU A 126 7.62 0.94 0.75
CA LEU A 126 7.48 -0.21 1.66
C LEU A 126 8.78 -0.41 2.47
N SER A 127 9.94 -0.36 1.80
CA SER A 127 11.24 -0.46 2.46
C SER A 127 11.50 0.74 3.37
N MET A 128 11.20 1.96 2.90
CA MET A 128 11.31 3.18 3.71
C MET A 128 10.45 3.11 4.97
N GLY A 129 9.22 2.62 4.87
CA GLY A 129 8.33 2.40 6.01
C GLY A 129 8.94 1.42 7.00
N ARG A 130 9.43 0.27 6.53
CA ARG A 130 10.06 -0.76 7.36
C ARG A 130 11.26 -0.21 8.15
N GLU A 131 12.14 0.57 7.51
CA GLU A 131 13.28 1.22 8.17
C GLU A 131 12.84 2.16 9.29
N LYS A 132 11.65 2.77 9.17
CA LYS A 132 11.08 3.69 10.16
C LYS A 132 10.12 2.99 11.15
N GLY A 133 10.00 1.67 11.10
CA GLY A 133 9.10 0.89 11.94
C GLY A 133 7.63 1.13 11.64
N VAL A 134 7.29 1.42 10.38
CA VAL A 134 5.94 1.67 9.89
C VAL A 134 5.60 0.63 8.84
N HIS A 135 4.45 -0.02 9.00
CA HIS A 135 3.92 -0.94 8.01
C HIS A 135 3.18 -0.17 6.92
N ILE A 136 3.58 -0.38 5.68
CA ILE A 136 2.95 0.22 4.50
C ILE A 136 2.42 -0.88 3.59
N ALA A 137 1.22 -0.70 3.09
CA ALA A 137 0.64 -1.54 2.06
C ALA A 137 0.14 -0.70 0.88
N LEU A 138 0.26 -1.24 -0.32
CA LEU A 138 -0.36 -0.68 -1.53
C LEU A 138 -1.53 -1.59 -1.92
N ALA A 139 -2.66 -1.00 -2.31
CA ALA A 139 -3.80 -1.78 -2.77
C ALA A 139 -4.40 -1.21 -4.05
N ASP A 140 -4.78 -2.12 -4.94
CA ASP A 140 -5.66 -1.86 -6.08
C ASP A 140 -6.69 -3.01 -6.20
N GLN A 141 -7.53 -2.97 -7.21
CA GLN A 141 -8.58 -4.00 -7.41
C GLN A 141 -8.02 -5.42 -7.61
N TRP A 142 -6.76 -5.54 -8.01
CA TRP A 142 -6.13 -6.82 -8.35
C TRP A 142 -5.08 -7.25 -7.33
N ASN A 143 -4.48 -6.31 -6.61
CA ASN A 143 -3.30 -6.53 -5.81
C ASN A 143 -3.40 -5.91 -4.41
N TYR A 144 -2.83 -6.62 -3.44
CA TYR A 144 -2.45 -6.13 -2.12
C TYR A 144 -0.97 -6.43 -1.91
N ILE A 145 -0.17 -5.39 -1.76
CA ILE A 145 1.30 -5.46 -1.81
C ILE A 145 1.87 -4.91 -0.52
N THR A 146 2.71 -5.69 0.17
CA THR A 146 3.38 -5.25 1.40
C THR A 146 4.66 -6.04 1.65
N LEU A 147 5.52 -5.56 2.53
CA LEU A 147 6.59 -6.37 3.11
C LEU A 147 6.03 -7.22 4.25
N VAL A 148 6.49 -8.46 4.34
CA VAL A 148 6.13 -9.36 5.43
C VAL A 148 7.34 -9.65 6.31
N ASP A 149 7.10 -9.79 7.60
CA ASP A 149 8.12 -10.17 8.56
C ASP A 149 8.23 -11.69 8.71
N SER A 150 9.41 -12.18 9.09
CA SER A 150 9.58 -13.58 9.42
C SER A 150 8.66 -13.97 10.60
N GLY A 151 7.97 -15.10 10.48
CA GLY A 151 6.94 -15.52 11.43
C GLY A 151 5.52 -15.03 11.08
N THR A 152 5.32 -14.38 9.93
CA THR A 152 3.98 -13.97 9.49
C THR A 152 3.10 -15.19 9.27
N VAL A 153 1.91 -15.18 9.89
CA VAL A 153 0.85 -16.18 9.69
C VAL A 153 -0.30 -15.56 8.90
N LEU A 154 -0.61 -16.16 7.77
CA LEU A 154 -1.69 -15.75 6.89
C LEU A 154 -2.88 -16.69 7.06
N LYS A 155 -4.07 -16.15 7.25
CA LYS A 155 -5.30 -16.93 7.30
C LYS A 155 -5.97 -16.95 5.93
N LYS A 156 -6.39 -18.11 5.48
CA LYS A 156 -7.03 -18.30 4.19
C LYS A 156 -8.32 -17.49 4.05
N GLU A 157 -9.09 -17.38 5.11
CA GLU A 157 -10.34 -16.61 5.13
C GLU A 157 -10.14 -15.08 5.05
N GLU A 158 -8.94 -14.58 5.41
CA GLU A 158 -8.58 -13.16 5.38
C GLU A 158 -7.78 -12.77 4.13
N GLN A 159 -7.48 -13.73 3.23
CA GLN A 159 -6.66 -13.45 2.05
C GLN A 159 -7.34 -12.43 1.12
N PHE A 160 -6.56 -11.53 0.57
CA PHE A 160 -7.04 -10.51 -0.39
C PHE A 160 -7.48 -11.12 -1.71
N GLY A 161 -6.71 -12.07 -2.22
CA GLY A 161 -6.93 -12.75 -3.49
C GLY A 161 -6.44 -14.20 -3.42
N LYS A 162 -6.71 -14.96 -4.47
CA LYS A 162 -6.38 -16.38 -4.55
C LYS A 162 -4.88 -16.64 -4.52
N TYR A 163 -4.11 -15.78 -5.20
CA TYR A 163 -2.68 -15.98 -5.39
C TYR A 163 -1.86 -15.20 -4.39
N VAL A 164 -0.77 -15.82 -3.94
CA VAL A 164 0.22 -15.20 -3.05
C VAL A 164 1.60 -15.40 -3.67
N SER A 165 2.26 -14.31 -3.99
CA SER A 165 3.61 -14.32 -4.58
C SER A 165 4.60 -13.65 -3.65
N PHE A 166 5.85 -14.11 -3.69
CA PHE A 166 6.92 -13.57 -2.88
C PHE A 166 8.11 -13.16 -3.74
N PHE A 167 8.71 -12.02 -3.43
CA PHE A 167 9.88 -11.49 -4.12
C PHE A 167 10.88 -10.92 -3.13
N THR A 168 12.14 -10.88 -3.50
CA THR A 168 13.18 -10.19 -2.74
C THR A 168 13.17 -8.69 -3.01
N VAL A 169 13.51 -7.88 -2.02
CA VAL A 169 13.66 -6.43 -2.16
C VAL A 169 14.98 -5.99 -1.53
N GLY A 170 15.80 -5.27 -2.30
CA GLY A 170 17.07 -4.73 -1.83
C GLY A 170 18.20 -5.75 -1.69
N GLY A 171 17.95 -7.03 -1.95
CA GLY A 171 18.93 -8.11 -1.87
C GLY A 171 18.26 -9.48 -1.70
N ASP A 172 19.03 -10.52 -1.52
CA ASP A 172 18.54 -11.89 -1.38
C ASP A 172 17.85 -12.11 -0.02
N VAL A 173 16.95 -13.10 0.03
CA VAL A 173 16.30 -13.58 1.24
C VAL A 173 16.78 -14.98 1.54
N SER A 174 17.46 -15.18 2.68
CA SER A 174 17.99 -16.49 3.06
C SER A 174 17.02 -17.25 3.96
N GLY A 175 16.99 -18.58 3.79
CA GLY A 175 16.26 -19.50 4.66
C GLY A 175 14.75 -19.42 4.51
N LEU A 176 14.23 -18.99 3.34
CA LEU A 176 12.78 -18.86 3.13
C LEU A 176 12.06 -20.19 3.27
N THR A 177 11.14 -20.25 4.21
CA THR A 177 10.29 -21.41 4.45
C THR A 177 8.82 -20.99 4.31
N LEU A 178 8.08 -21.69 3.47
CA LEU A 178 6.66 -21.49 3.21
C LEU A 178 5.90 -22.76 3.63
N LYS A 179 5.15 -22.69 4.72
CA LYS A 179 4.31 -23.79 5.22
C LYS A 179 2.84 -23.47 5.01
N GLY A 180 2.02 -24.50 4.72
CA GLY A 180 0.58 -24.33 4.50
C GLY A 180 0.21 -23.77 3.12
N PHE A 181 1.20 -23.60 2.24
CA PHE A 181 1.03 -23.23 0.85
C PHE A 181 0.96 -24.45 -0.06
N LYS A 182 0.38 -24.28 -1.24
CA LYS A 182 0.28 -25.32 -2.29
C LYS A 182 1.67 -25.72 -2.83
N TYR A 183 2.56 -24.76 -2.91
CA TYR A 183 3.96 -24.95 -3.29
C TYR A 183 4.85 -24.56 -2.11
N PRO A 184 5.12 -25.51 -1.18
CA PRO A 184 5.90 -25.23 0.00
C PRO A 184 7.38 -25.06 -0.33
N LEU A 185 8.09 -24.31 0.50
CA LEU A 185 9.56 -24.21 0.50
C LEU A 185 10.09 -24.53 1.90
N ASP A 186 11.33 -25.00 1.97
CA ASP A 186 12.00 -25.31 3.23
C ASP A 186 13.45 -24.81 3.17
N GLY A 187 13.75 -23.72 3.88
CA GLY A 187 15.08 -23.16 4.02
C GLY A 187 15.71 -22.67 2.71
N TYR A 188 14.91 -22.20 1.75
CA TYR A 188 15.39 -21.81 0.42
C TYR A 188 16.01 -20.41 0.43
N ASP A 189 17.18 -20.24 -0.21
CA ASP A 189 17.79 -18.93 -0.42
C ASP A 189 17.23 -18.33 -1.71
N LEU A 190 16.27 -17.41 -1.56
CA LEU A 190 15.57 -16.77 -2.67
C LEU A 190 16.37 -15.58 -3.18
N THR A 191 16.62 -15.55 -4.47
CA THR A 191 17.32 -14.46 -5.19
C THR A 191 16.40 -13.74 -6.18
N VAL A 192 16.82 -12.58 -6.65
CA VAL A 192 16.07 -11.84 -7.69
C VAL A 192 15.97 -12.65 -9.01
N ALA A 193 16.86 -13.60 -9.24
CA ALA A 193 16.86 -14.46 -10.42
C ALA A 193 15.79 -15.57 -10.38
N ASP A 194 15.26 -15.87 -9.19
CA ASP A 194 14.24 -16.91 -8.97
C ASP A 194 12.83 -16.42 -9.33
N SER A 195 12.71 -15.67 -10.43
CA SER A 195 11.53 -14.89 -10.80
C SER A 195 10.22 -15.69 -10.99
N GLY A 196 10.28 -16.99 -11.12
CA GLY A 196 9.10 -17.85 -11.30
C GLY A 196 8.77 -18.75 -10.11
N LEU A 197 9.73 -18.97 -9.21
CA LEU A 197 9.63 -20.00 -8.17
C LEU A 197 8.50 -19.72 -7.16
N THR A 198 8.34 -18.46 -6.79
CA THR A 198 7.41 -18.04 -5.73
C THR A 198 6.20 -17.28 -6.26
N VAL A 199 5.98 -17.29 -7.57
CA VAL A 199 4.85 -16.60 -8.21
C VAL A 199 3.61 -17.50 -8.23
N SER A 200 2.44 -16.90 -7.96
CA SER A 200 1.13 -17.57 -8.01
C SER A 200 1.01 -18.79 -7.11
N ASN A 201 1.63 -18.76 -5.94
CA ASN A 201 1.37 -19.73 -4.90
C ASN A 201 -0.06 -19.52 -4.33
N GLU A 202 -0.58 -20.47 -3.59
CA GLU A 202 -1.93 -20.43 -3.01
C GLU A 202 -1.85 -20.89 -1.54
N ILE A 203 -2.66 -20.30 -0.66
CA ILE A 203 -2.84 -20.82 0.70
C ILE A 203 -3.68 -22.09 0.61
N ALA A 204 -3.06 -23.25 0.91
CA ALA A 204 -3.70 -24.56 0.81
C ALA A 204 -4.39 -24.96 2.12
N ALA A 205 -3.77 -24.70 3.27
CA ALA A 205 -4.31 -24.98 4.61
C ALA A 205 -5.22 -23.83 5.12
N GLU A 206 -5.78 -23.96 6.30
CA GLU A 206 -6.52 -22.87 6.97
C GLU A 206 -5.61 -21.68 7.27
N THR A 207 -4.35 -21.97 7.60
CA THR A 207 -3.30 -20.98 7.83
C THR A 207 -2.05 -21.34 7.05
N ALA A 208 -1.29 -20.32 6.65
CA ALA A 208 0.02 -20.47 6.04
C ALA A 208 1.03 -19.60 6.80
N GLU A 209 2.24 -20.15 6.98
CA GLU A 209 3.32 -19.50 7.71
C GLU A 209 4.46 -19.15 6.75
N VAL A 210 5.00 -17.95 6.90
CA VAL A 210 6.15 -17.44 6.17
C VAL A 210 7.27 -17.16 7.15
N THR A 211 8.38 -17.88 7.06
CA THR A 211 9.57 -17.62 7.87
C THR A 211 10.81 -17.49 6.99
N TYR A 212 11.79 -16.72 7.43
CA TYR A 212 13.08 -16.56 6.78
C TYR A 212 14.11 -16.04 7.77
N ASP A 213 15.39 -16.23 7.48
CA ASP A 213 16.48 -15.86 8.40
C ASP A 213 16.89 -14.39 8.22
N ARG A 214 17.07 -13.94 6.98
CA ARG A 214 17.54 -12.58 6.64
C ARG A 214 16.96 -12.10 5.31
N GLY A 215 16.91 -10.78 5.15
CA GLY A 215 16.48 -10.11 3.93
C GLY A 215 15.17 -9.34 4.09
N SER A 216 14.65 -8.85 3.00
CA SER A 216 13.34 -8.21 2.92
C SER A 216 12.47 -8.93 1.92
N LEU A 217 11.33 -9.45 2.38
CA LEU A 217 10.42 -10.25 1.58
C LEU A 217 9.17 -9.43 1.24
N LEU A 218 8.98 -9.17 -0.04
CA LEU A 218 7.77 -8.59 -0.60
C LEU A 218 6.73 -9.68 -0.80
N MET A 219 5.52 -9.45 -0.31
CA MET A 219 4.36 -10.28 -0.58
C MET A 219 3.38 -9.52 -1.48
N ILE A 220 2.91 -10.19 -2.51
CA ILE A 220 1.83 -9.73 -3.37
C ILE A 220 0.71 -10.75 -3.31
N MET A 221 -0.42 -10.39 -2.70
CA MET A 221 -1.65 -11.15 -2.85
C MET A 221 -2.40 -10.61 -4.07
N SER A 222 -2.79 -11.50 -4.99
CA SER A 222 -3.45 -11.08 -6.22
C SER A 222 -4.65 -11.97 -6.59
N ARG A 223 -5.50 -11.40 -7.44
CA ARG A 223 -6.68 -12.07 -8.02
C ARG A 223 -6.86 -11.68 -9.48
N ASP A 224 -7.55 -12.53 -10.26
CA ASP A 224 -7.96 -12.27 -11.64
C ASP A 224 -9.21 -11.38 -11.68
#